data_37857fdd0be8926f2034abc57cec115c
#
_entry.id   37857fdd0be8926f2034abc57cec115c
#
_cell.length_a   1.000
_cell.length_b   1.000
_cell.length_c   1.000
_cell.angle_alpha   90.00
_cell.angle_beta   90.00
_cell.angle_gamma   90.00
#
_symmetry.space_group_name_H-M   'P 1'
#
loop_
_entity.id
_entity.type
_entity.pdbx_description
1 polymer ?
#
loop_
_entity_poly.entity_id
_entity_poly.type
_entity_poly.pdbx_seq_one_letter_code
_entity_poly.pdbx_strand_id
1 'polypeptide(L)' 'MTQKELAYFEDAVGHESNIIKILEDLLKSISDNRVVEFIKEETGKHSVRKEKLINFLKEQSNE' A
#
# COMPACT_ATOMS: atom_id res chain seq x y z
N MET A 1 5.24 13.76 16.51
CA MET A 1 4.79 14.02 15.12
C MET A 1 3.73 15.11 15.13
N THR A 2 3.82 16.04 14.20
CA THR A 2 2.82 17.10 14.07
C THR A 2 1.54 16.58 13.41
N GLN A 3 0.44 17.33 13.54
CA GLN A 3 -0.81 16.98 12.86
C GLN A 3 -0.64 16.96 11.33
N LYS A 4 0.17 17.87 10.80
CA LYS A 4 0.46 17.92 9.37
C LYS A 4 1.21 16.68 8.90
N GLU A 5 2.19 16.25 9.66
CA GLU A 5 2.95 15.03 9.37
C GLU A 5 2.05 13.80 9.46
N LEU A 6 1.19 13.73 10.47
CA LEU A 6 0.22 12.65 10.60
C LEU A 6 -0.68 12.57 9.37
N ALA A 7 -1.19 13.72 8.92
CA ALA A 7 -2.03 13.77 7.72
C ALA A 7 -1.30 13.24 6.49
N TYR A 8 -0.02 13.57 6.33
CA TYR A 8 0.78 13.06 5.22
C TYR A 8 0.92 11.54 5.27
N PHE A 9 1.13 10.96 6.47
CA PHE A 9 1.20 9.51 6.63
C PHE A 9 -0.13 8.84 6.32
N GLU A 10 -1.23 9.43 6.78
CA GLU A 10 -2.56 8.89 6.49
C GLU A 10 -2.85 8.90 4.99
N ASP A 11 -2.46 9.99 4.30
CA ASP A 11 -2.58 10.08 2.86
C ASP A 11 -1.74 9.01 2.16
N ALA A 12 -0.51 8.79 2.63
CA ALA A 12 0.37 7.77 2.06
C ALA A 12 -0.22 6.36 2.22
N VAL A 13 -0.79 6.05 3.39
CA VAL A 13 -1.48 4.77 3.61
C VAL A 13 -2.67 4.63 2.65
N GLY A 14 -3.44 5.69 2.48
CA GLY A 14 -4.57 5.71 1.56
C GLY A 14 -4.15 5.47 0.12
N HIS A 15 -3.04 6.09 -0.32
CA HIS A 15 -2.49 5.87 -1.65
C HIS A 15 -2.06 4.42 -1.87
N GLU A 16 -1.38 3.83 -0.89
CA GLU A 16 -0.97 2.42 -0.99
C GLU A 16 -2.20 1.51 -1.08
N SER A 17 -3.24 1.77 -0.29
CA SER A 17 -4.50 1.01 -0.35
C SER A 17 -5.14 1.10 -1.73
N ASN A 18 -5.15 2.28 -2.33
CA ASN A 18 -5.72 2.50 -3.67
C ASN A 18 -4.92 1.75 -4.74
N ILE A 19 -3.60 1.81 -4.67
CA ILE A 19 -2.73 1.11 -5.62
C ILE A 19 -2.97 -0.39 -5.54
N ILE A 20 -3.04 -0.95 -4.34
CA ILE A 20 -3.30 -2.38 -4.12
C ILE A 20 -4.64 -2.77 -4.76
N LYS A 21 -5.68 -1.97 -4.54
CA LYS A 21 -7.00 -2.23 -5.10
C LYS A 21 -6.98 -2.20 -6.63
N ILE A 22 -6.30 -1.22 -7.21
CA ILE A 22 -6.17 -1.10 -8.67
C ILE A 22 -5.46 -2.33 -9.23
N LEU A 23 -4.37 -2.75 -8.61
CA LEU A 23 -3.61 -3.92 -9.05
C LEU A 23 -4.43 -5.20 -8.92
N GLU A 24 -5.17 -5.37 -7.83
CA GLU A 24 -6.04 -6.53 -7.65
C GLU A 24 -7.17 -6.56 -8.69
N ASP A 25 -7.76 -5.42 -8.99
CA ASP A 25 -8.79 -5.33 -10.02
C ASP A 25 -8.23 -5.64 -11.40
N LEU A 26 -7.00 -5.17 -11.67
CA LEU A 26 -6.33 -5.44 -12.95
C LEU A 26 -6.08 -6.93 -13.17
N LEU A 27 -5.77 -7.67 -12.11
CA LEU A 27 -5.57 -9.11 -12.19
C LEU A 27 -6.78 -9.86 -12.73
N LYS A 28 -7.97 -9.35 -12.51
CA LYS A 28 -9.21 -9.97 -12.98
C LYS A 28 -9.35 -9.94 -14.49
N SER A 29 -8.65 -9.05 -15.16
CA SER A 29 -8.78 -8.80 -16.62
C SER A 29 -7.56 -9.29 -17.40
N ILE A 30 -6.53 -9.80 -16.77
CA ILE A 30 -5.27 -10.18 -17.42
C ILE A 30 -5.09 -11.68 -17.37
N SER A 31 -4.75 -12.28 -18.52
CA SER A 31 -4.50 -13.71 -18.64
C SER A 31 -3.04 -14.07 -18.94
N ASP A 32 -2.21 -13.09 -19.33
CA ASP A 32 -0.79 -13.33 -19.60
C ASP A 32 -0.08 -13.63 -18.28
N ASN A 33 0.51 -14.83 -18.17
CA ASN A 33 1.13 -15.30 -16.94
C ASN A 33 2.28 -14.41 -16.46
N ARG A 34 3.06 -13.85 -17.38
CA ARG A 34 4.19 -12.98 -16.98
C ARG A 34 3.70 -11.66 -16.41
N VAL A 35 2.63 -11.12 -16.98
CA VAL A 35 2.01 -9.90 -16.48
C VAL A 35 1.36 -10.16 -15.12
N VAL A 36 0.66 -11.27 -14.97
CA VAL A 36 0.04 -11.68 -13.70
C VAL A 36 1.11 -11.77 -12.60
N GLU A 37 2.22 -12.43 -12.88
CA GLU A 37 3.32 -12.56 -11.90
C GLU A 37 3.88 -11.20 -11.49
N PHE A 38 4.09 -10.31 -12.47
CA PHE A 38 4.59 -8.95 -12.20
C PHE A 38 3.63 -8.19 -11.29
N ILE A 39 2.33 -8.25 -11.59
CA ILE A 39 1.32 -7.53 -10.80
C ILE A 39 1.24 -8.08 -9.38
N LYS A 40 1.29 -9.41 -9.21
CA LYS A 40 1.30 -10.02 -7.88
C LYS A 40 2.51 -9.56 -7.06
N GLU A 41 3.66 -9.49 -7.68
CA GLU A 41 4.88 -9.04 -7.03
C GLU A 41 4.76 -7.57 -6.59
N GLU A 42 4.25 -6.71 -7.48
CA GLU A 42 4.05 -5.30 -7.16
C GLU A 42 3.01 -5.12 -6.06
N THR A 43 1.92 -5.89 -6.09
CA THR A 43 0.91 -5.87 -5.04
C THR A 43 1.53 -6.20 -3.68
N GLY A 44 2.39 -7.21 -3.64
CA GLY A 44 3.09 -7.61 -2.43
C GLY A 44 3.99 -6.49 -1.89
N LYS A 45 4.72 -5.81 -2.77
CA LYS A 45 5.58 -4.69 -2.37
C LYS A 45 4.77 -3.54 -1.75
N HIS A 46 3.65 -3.19 -2.36
CA HIS A 46 2.79 -2.12 -1.84
C HIS A 46 2.12 -2.51 -0.53
N SER A 47 1.75 -3.78 -0.36
CA SER A 47 1.21 -4.28 0.91
C SER A 47 2.23 -4.16 2.03
N VAL A 48 3.49 -4.48 1.77
CA VAL A 48 4.58 -4.34 2.75
C VAL A 48 4.79 -2.88 3.11
N ARG A 49 4.80 -1.99 2.12
CA ARG A 49 4.95 -0.54 2.37
C ARG A 49 3.82 0.00 3.23
N LYS A 50 2.59 -0.40 2.91
CA LYS A 50 1.41 0.01 3.69
C LYS A 50 1.55 -0.43 5.14
N GLU A 51 1.94 -1.68 5.36
CA GLU A 51 2.12 -2.23 6.70
C GLU A 51 3.20 -1.47 7.48
N LYS A 52 4.32 -1.15 6.83
CA LYS A 52 5.40 -0.38 7.45
C LYS A 52 4.92 1.01 7.87
N LEU A 53 4.13 1.67 7.03
CA LEU A 53 3.59 2.99 7.35
C LEU A 53 2.64 2.91 8.55
N ILE A 54 1.76 1.91 8.57
CA ILE A 54 0.81 1.72 9.67
C ILE A 54 1.55 1.42 10.98
N ASN A 55 2.56 0.56 10.93
CA ASN A 55 3.35 0.21 12.11
C ASN A 55 4.10 1.42 12.66
N PHE A 56 4.64 2.25 11.78
CA PHE A 56 5.30 3.49 12.21
C PHE A 56 4.31 4.41 12.93
N LEU A 57 3.11 4.56 12.40
CA LEU A 57 2.06 5.36 13.03
C LEU A 57 1.69 4.82 14.41
N LYS A 58 1.58 3.49 14.56
CA LYS A 58 1.28 2.86 15.83
C LYS A 58 2.38 3.14 16.87
N GLU A 59 3.64 3.09 16.45
CA GLU A 59 4.76 3.40 17.33
C GLU A 59 4.71 4.85 17.82
N GLN A 60 4.37 5.78 16.93
CA GLN A 60 4.25 7.19 17.29
C GLN A 60 3.12 7.45 18.28
N SER A 61 2.00 6.73 18.15
CA SER A 61 0.85 6.94 19.02
C SER A 61 1.07 6.40 20.43
N ASN A 62 2.08 5.57 20.63
CA ASN A 62 2.43 5.03 21.96
C ASN A 62 3.40 5.93 22.75
N GLU A 63 3.85 7.01 22.16
CA GLU A 63 4.69 8.00 22.82
C GLU A 63 3.81 9.01 23.57
#